data_eeb7b987a4ff89c18d75f63d11c3d5f0
#
_entry.id   eeb7b987a4ff89c18d75f63d11c3d5f0
#
_cell.length_a   1.000
_cell.length_b   1.000
_cell.length_c   1.000
_cell.angle_alpha   90.00
_cell.angle_beta   90.00
_cell.angle_gamma   90.00
#
_symmetry.space_group_name_H-M   'P 1'
#
loop_
_entity.id
_entity.type
_entity.pdbx_description
1 polymer ?
#
loop_
_entity_poly.entity_id
_entity_poly.type
_entity_poly.pdbx_seq_one_letter_code
_entity_poly.pdbx_strand_id
1 'polypeptide(L)'
;KGVYMYNAEKHMLMPIMNKDFRREISDQKFFVDVPIVLAYVANFDKMEKFSDEAKDFYSATDVGFVSQNVYLYCAQADLATVVCGAFNKEFLTKTLKIKDGKVLLVQPVGRMR
;
A
#
# COMPACT_ATOMS: atom_id res chain seq x y z
N LYS A 1 8.98 3.04 -14.59
CA LYS A 1 8.49 3.66 -13.35
C LYS A 1 7.01 3.94 -13.47
N GLY A 2 6.24 3.56 -12.48
CA GLY A 2 4.82 3.77 -12.55
C GLY A 2 4.09 3.18 -11.38
N VAL A 3 2.77 3.15 -11.50
CA VAL A 3 1.88 2.60 -10.49
C VAL A 3 1.29 1.30 -11.05
N TYR A 4 1.31 0.27 -10.21
CA TYR A 4 0.83 -1.06 -10.58
C TYR A 4 -0.15 -1.56 -9.53
N MET A 5 -1.13 -2.33 -9.98
CA MET A 5 -2.04 -3.03 -9.10
C MET A 5 -1.71 -4.52 -9.11
N TYR A 6 -1.53 -5.10 -7.92
CA TYR A 6 -1.30 -6.53 -7.82
C TYR A 6 -2.60 -7.29 -8.05
N ASN A 7 -2.56 -8.24 -8.97
CA ASN A 7 -3.67 -9.15 -9.25
C ASN A 7 -3.33 -10.52 -8.68
N ALA A 8 -4.05 -10.91 -7.62
CA ALA A 8 -3.77 -12.15 -6.91
C ALA A 8 -4.13 -13.41 -7.72
N GLU A 9 -5.18 -13.33 -8.55
CA GLU A 9 -5.60 -14.46 -9.37
C GLU A 9 -4.56 -14.83 -10.41
N LYS A 10 -3.97 -13.82 -11.03
CA LYS A 10 -2.96 -14.00 -12.08
C LYS A 10 -1.55 -13.95 -11.54
N HIS A 11 -1.38 -13.61 -10.27
CA HIS A 11 -0.09 -13.41 -9.62
C HIS A 11 0.82 -12.51 -10.46
N MET A 12 0.31 -11.32 -10.79
CA MET A 12 1.08 -10.38 -11.62
C MET A 12 0.73 -8.94 -11.28
N LEU A 13 1.63 -8.04 -11.67
CA LEU A 13 1.42 -6.61 -11.52
C LEU A 13 0.78 -6.05 -12.78
N MET A 14 -0.34 -5.36 -12.62
CA MET A 14 -1.07 -4.75 -13.72
C MET A 14 -0.75 -3.25 -13.75
N PRO A 15 -0.13 -2.73 -14.82
CA PRO A 15 0.17 -1.30 -14.88
C PRO A 15 -1.10 -0.47 -14.98
N ILE A 16 -1.19 0.57 -14.16
CA ILE A 16 -2.34 1.47 -14.17
C ILE A 16 -1.97 2.92 -14.48
N MET A 17 -0.76 3.34 -14.17
CA MET A 17 -0.28 4.68 -14.50
C MET A 17 1.22 4.64 -14.78
N ASN A 18 1.65 5.45 -15.74
CA ASN A 18 3.06 5.54 -16.14
C ASN A 18 3.70 6.82 -15.57
N LYS A 19 3.63 6.95 -14.25
CA LYS A 19 4.20 8.11 -13.56
C LYS A 19 4.65 7.71 -12.15
N ASP A 20 5.74 8.30 -11.71
CA ASP A 20 6.31 8.07 -10.38
C ASP A 20 5.76 9.10 -9.39
N PHE A 21 5.01 8.64 -8.40
CA PHE A 21 4.38 9.50 -7.40
C PHE A 21 5.05 9.40 -6.02
N ARG A 22 6.21 8.76 -5.90
CA ARG A 22 6.82 8.52 -4.58
C ARG A 22 7.05 9.80 -3.78
N ARG A 23 7.34 10.90 -4.44
CA ARG A 23 7.58 12.18 -3.77
C ARG A 23 6.33 12.75 -3.10
N GLU A 24 5.18 12.51 -3.69
CA GLU A 24 3.91 13.04 -3.21
C GLU A 24 3.27 12.19 -2.11
N ILE A 25 3.78 10.98 -1.89
CA ILE A 25 3.23 10.06 -0.89
C ILE A 25 3.49 10.54 0.53
N SER A 26 4.69 11.04 0.79
CA SER A 26 5.09 11.46 2.14
C SER A 26 6.20 12.48 2.09
N ASP A 27 6.26 13.32 3.13
CA ASP A 27 7.33 14.30 3.32
C ASP A 27 8.64 13.65 3.79
N GLN A 28 8.59 12.39 4.19
CA GLN A 28 9.78 11.68 4.64
C GLN A 28 10.69 11.42 3.44
N LYS A 29 11.92 11.87 3.53
CA LYS A 29 12.85 11.87 2.41
C LYS A 29 13.16 10.48 1.84
N PHE A 30 13.16 9.46 2.68
CA PHE A 30 13.48 8.12 2.23
C PHE A 30 12.50 7.55 1.20
N PHE A 31 11.29 8.11 1.11
CA PHE A 31 10.32 7.65 0.11
C PHE A 31 10.78 7.85 -1.33
N VAL A 32 11.65 8.83 -1.58
CA VAL A 32 12.16 9.07 -2.95
C VAL A 32 13.33 8.15 -3.30
N ASP A 33 13.99 7.60 -2.28
CA ASP A 33 15.17 6.77 -2.47
C ASP A 33 14.87 5.28 -2.55
N VAL A 34 13.68 4.85 -2.13
CA VAL A 34 13.32 3.43 -2.16
C VAL A 34 12.80 3.04 -3.54
N PRO A 35 13.12 1.82 -4.01
CA PRO A 35 12.64 1.36 -5.31
C PRO A 35 11.14 1.09 -5.36
N ILE A 36 10.54 0.72 -4.24
CA ILE A 36 9.13 0.29 -4.19
C ILE A 36 8.45 0.89 -2.98
N VAL A 37 7.20 1.34 -3.17
CA VAL A 37 6.29 1.67 -2.07
C VAL A 37 5.03 0.85 -2.27
N LEU A 38 4.68 0.04 -1.28
CA LEU A 38 3.43 -0.70 -1.26
C LEU A 38 2.35 0.18 -0.65
N ALA A 39 1.21 0.29 -1.32
CA ALA A 39 0.05 0.99 -0.78
C ALA A 39 -1.06 -0.03 -0.54
N TYR A 40 -1.55 -0.09 0.68
CA TYR A 40 -2.60 -1.03 1.06
C TYR A 40 -3.95 -0.33 0.98
N VAL A 41 -4.80 -0.80 0.06
CA VAL A 41 -6.10 -0.19 -0.22
C VAL A 41 -7.19 -1.18 0.13
N ALA A 42 -8.13 -0.74 0.96
CA ALA A 42 -9.34 -1.52 1.22
C ALA A 42 -10.39 -1.16 0.17
N ASN A 43 -10.94 -2.17 -0.48
CA ASN A 43 -12.05 -2.01 -1.42
C ASN A 43 -13.33 -2.47 -0.74
N PHE A 44 -14.15 -1.51 -0.30
CA PHE A 44 -15.36 -1.80 0.46
C PHE A 44 -16.49 -2.36 -0.40
N ASP A 45 -16.41 -2.22 -1.72
CA ASP A 45 -17.36 -2.85 -2.63
C ASP A 45 -17.45 -4.36 -2.40
N LYS A 46 -16.33 -4.97 -2.05
CA LYS A 46 -16.27 -6.42 -1.80
C LYS A 46 -16.75 -6.79 -0.40
N MET A 47 -17.12 -5.82 0.41
CA MET A 47 -17.51 -5.98 1.80
C MET A 47 -18.93 -5.45 2.06
N GLU A 48 -19.80 -5.50 1.07
CA GLU A 48 -21.14 -4.92 1.14
C GLU A 48 -21.96 -5.42 2.32
N LYS A 49 -21.78 -6.68 2.71
CA LYS A 49 -22.55 -7.31 3.79
C LYS A 49 -22.11 -6.87 5.18
N PHE A 50 -21.00 -6.14 5.28
CA PHE A 50 -20.48 -5.71 6.56
C PHE A 50 -20.95 -4.30 6.90
N SER A 51 -21.10 -4.00 8.20
CA SER A 51 -21.32 -2.64 8.67
C SER A 51 -20.06 -1.79 8.41
N ASP A 52 -20.21 -0.48 8.48
CA ASP A 52 -19.06 0.42 8.29
C ASP A 52 -17.97 0.17 9.33
N GLU A 53 -18.37 -0.07 10.59
CA GLU A 53 -17.41 -0.39 11.65
C GLU A 53 -16.67 -1.69 11.38
N ALA A 54 -17.38 -2.72 10.90
CA ALA A 54 -16.77 -4.00 10.57
C ALA A 54 -15.85 -3.88 9.38
N LYS A 55 -16.21 -3.08 8.37
CA LYS A 55 -15.34 -2.81 7.22
C LYS A 55 -14.02 -2.21 7.68
N ASP A 56 -14.05 -1.21 8.55
CA ASP A 56 -12.86 -0.57 9.09
C ASP A 56 -12.02 -1.54 9.91
N PHE A 57 -12.66 -2.28 10.79
CA PHE A 57 -11.97 -3.21 11.68
C PHE A 57 -11.24 -4.31 10.90
N TYR A 58 -11.97 -5.00 10.03
CA TYR A 58 -11.38 -6.14 9.31
C TYR A 58 -10.36 -5.72 8.28
N SER A 59 -10.57 -4.60 7.59
CA SER A 59 -9.57 -4.13 6.61
C SER A 59 -8.28 -3.71 7.31
N ALA A 60 -8.36 -3.01 8.44
CA ALA A 60 -7.18 -2.63 9.20
C ALA A 60 -6.45 -3.85 9.74
N THR A 61 -7.19 -4.84 10.24
CA THR A 61 -6.62 -6.09 10.74
C THR A 61 -5.90 -6.85 9.64
N ASP A 62 -6.52 -6.97 8.47
CA ASP A 62 -5.93 -7.67 7.32
C ASP A 62 -4.64 -7.00 6.85
N VAL A 63 -4.62 -5.68 6.81
CA VAL A 63 -3.41 -4.94 6.42
C VAL A 63 -2.28 -5.18 7.42
N GLY A 64 -2.60 -5.26 8.72
CA GLY A 64 -1.62 -5.60 9.73
C GLY A 64 -0.97 -6.95 9.46
N PHE A 65 -1.76 -7.96 9.13
CA PHE A 65 -1.22 -9.28 8.79
C PHE A 65 -0.39 -9.26 7.52
N VAL A 66 -0.87 -8.60 6.48
CA VAL A 66 -0.14 -8.51 5.20
C VAL A 66 1.19 -7.77 5.39
N SER A 67 1.17 -6.65 6.09
CA SER A 67 2.40 -5.86 6.31
C SER A 67 3.42 -6.64 7.12
N GLN A 68 2.97 -7.44 8.10
CA GLN A 68 3.89 -8.29 8.86
C GLN A 68 4.53 -9.36 7.97
N ASN A 69 3.77 -9.94 7.05
CA ASN A 69 4.35 -10.90 6.10
C ASN A 69 5.41 -10.23 5.22
N VAL A 70 5.22 -8.97 4.85
CA VAL A 70 6.23 -8.21 4.11
C VAL A 70 7.49 -8.00 4.98
N TYR A 71 7.32 -7.68 6.28
CA TYR A 71 8.45 -7.59 7.20
C TYR A 71 9.25 -8.90 7.25
N LEU A 72 8.56 -10.03 7.37
CA LEU A 72 9.21 -11.34 7.44
C LEU A 72 9.95 -11.66 6.15
N TYR A 73 9.33 -11.40 5.01
CA TYR A 73 9.99 -11.59 3.72
C TYR A 73 11.23 -10.72 3.58
N CYS A 74 11.13 -9.46 3.93
CA CYS A 74 12.24 -8.51 3.83
C CYS A 74 13.40 -8.92 4.75
N ALA A 75 13.10 -9.40 5.96
CA ALA A 75 14.13 -9.88 6.87
C ALA A 75 14.91 -11.04 6.26
N GLN A 76 14.22 -11.97 5.60
CA GLN A 76 14.86 -13.11 4.95
C GLN A 76 15.67 -12.69 3.72
N ALA A 77 15.19 -11.70 2.99
CA ALA A 77 15.79 -11.26 1.72
C ALA A 77 16.84 -10.15 1.89
N ASP A 78 17.19 -9.79 3.12
CA ASP A 78 18.11 -8.69 3.43
C ASP A 78 17.61 -7.35 2.87
N LEU A 79 16.31 -7.13 2.94
CA LEU A 79 15.68 -5.88 2.55
C LEU A 79 15.22 -5.12 3.80
N ALA A 80 15.17 -3.80 3.68
CA ALA A 80 14.67 -2.93 4.72
C ALA A 80 13.25 -2.50 4.37
N THR A 81 12.38 -2.44 5.38
CA THR A 81 11.02 -1.98 5.20
C THR A 81 10.48 -1.39 6.50
N VAL A 82 9.53 -0.50 6.37
CA VAL A 82 8.81 0.05 7.52
C VAL A 82 7.41 0.42 7.07
N VAL A 83 6.40 0.02 7.84
CA VAL A 83 5.03 0.43 7.56
C VAL A 83 4.81 1.84 8.10
N CYS A 84 4.13 2.68 7.32
CA CYS A 84 3.91 4.08 7.63
C CYS A 84 2.43 4.42 7.61
N GLY A 85 1.97 5.08 8.68
CA GLY A 85 0.63 5.64 8.77
C GLY A 85 0.58 7.13 8.44
N ALA A 86 1.74 7.81 8.50
CA ALA A 86 1.84 9.23 8.20
C ALA A 86 2.20 9.44 6.73
N PHE A 87 1.18 9.60 5.91
CA PHE A 87 1.35 9.81 4.47
C PHE A 87 0.16 10.62 3.94
N ASN A 88 0.25 11.08 2.71
CA ASN A 88 -0.78 11.91 2.10
C ASN A 88 -1.93 11.04 1.57
N LYS A 89 -2.88 10.71 2.45
CA LYS A 89 -4.05 9.88 2.11
C LYS A 89 -4.92 10.50 1.03
N GLU A 90 -5.13 11.80 1.12
CA GLU A 90 -5.98 12.50 0.17
C GLU A 90 -5.41 12.42 -1.24
N PHE A 91 -4.11 12.65 -1.38
CA PHE A 91 -3.43 12.55 -2.66
C PHE A 91 -3.59 11.15 -3.26
N LEU A 92 -3.33 10.10 -2.47
CA LEU A 92 -3.43 8.72 -2.95
C LEU A 92 -4.87 8.33 -3.29
N THR A 93 -5.83 8.75 -2.48
CA THR A 93 -7.24 8.47 -2.73
C THR A 93 -7.67 9.03 -4.08
N LYS A 94 -7.28 10.25 -4.39
CA LYS A 94 -7.60 10.89 -5.67
C LYS A 94 -6.84 10.27 -6.82
N THR A 95 -5.55 10.07 -6.65
CA THR A 95 -4.67 9.57 -7.72
C THR A 95 -5.02 8.14 -8.11
N LEU A 96 -5.32 7.29 -7.14
CA LEU A 96 -5.72 5.90 -7.39
C LEU A 96 -7.20 5.75 -7.69
N LYS A 97 -7.96 6.85 -7.69
CA LYS A 97 -9.40 6.88 -8.00
C LYS A 97 -10.21 5.93 -7.12
N ILE A 98 -9.92 5.96 -5.83
CA ILE A 98 -10.63 5.13 -4.85
C ILE A 98 -11.98 5.78 -4.56
N LYS A 99 -13.06 5.07 -4.86
CA LYS A 99 -14.42 5.57 -4.67
C LYS A 99 -15.08 5.05 -3.39
N ASP A 100 -14.99 3.75 -3.18
CA ASP A 100 -15.60 3.11 -2.01
C ASP A 100 -14.54 2.27 -1.32
N GLY A 101 -13.80 2.91 -0.43
CA GLY A 101 -12.68 2.29 0.27
C GLY A 101 -11.75 3.33 0.82
N LYS A 102 -10.58 2.89 1.24
CA LYS A 102 -9.55 3.81 1.75
C LYS A 102 -8.15 3.23 1.64
N VAL A 103 -7.17 4.11 1.57
CA VAL A 103 -5.77 3.74 1.69
C VAL A 103 -5.47 3.66 3.19
N LEU A 104 -5.06 2.50 3.66
CA LEU A 104 -4.87 2.26 5.09
C LEU A 104 -3.47 2.59 5.55
N LEU A 105 -2.46 2.04 4.88
CA LEU A 105 -1.06 2.24 5.21
C LEU A 105 -0.24 2.19 3.93
N VAL A 106 0.99 2.71 4.00
CA VAL A 106 1.97 2.52 2.95
C VAL A 106 3.21 1.88 3.55
N GLN A 107 3.96 1.13 2.75
CA GLN A 107 5.14 0.41 3.22
C GLN A 107 6.23 0.47 2.17
N PRO A 108 7.21 1.36 2.33
CA PRO A 108 8.36 1.41 1.44
C PRO A 108 9.27 0.21 1.68
N VAL A 109 9.86 -0.29 0.59
CA VAL A 109 10.79 -1.42 0.63
C VAL A 109 12.04 -1.02 -0.13
N GLY A 110 13.19 -1.22 0.47
CA GLY A 110 14.47 -0.87 -0.11
C GLY A 110 15.57 -1.80 0.33
N ARG A 111 16.79 -1.46 -0.08
CA ARG A 111 17.96 -2.24 0.31
C ARG A 111 18.42 -1.88 1.71
N MET A 112 18.90 -2.86 2.45
CA MET A 112 19.59 -2.65 3.71
C MET A 112 20.89 -1.87 3.46
N ARG A 113 21.21 -0.95 4.33
CA ARG A 113 22.46 -0.21 4.29
C ARG A 113 23.43 -0.67 5.36
#